data_f573d230e6d921d092efdf4bfb56a496
#
_entry.id   f573d230e6d921d092efdf4bfb56a496
#
_cell.length_a   1.000
_cell.length_b   1.000
_cell.length_c   1.000
_cell.angle_alpha   90.00
_cell.angle_beta   90.00
_cell.angle_gamma   90.00
#
_symmetry.space_group_name_H-M   'P 1'
#
loop_
_entity.id
_entity.type
_entity.pdbx_description
1 polymer ?
#
loop_
_entity_poly.entity_id
_entity_poly.type
_entity_poly.pdbx_seq_one_letter_code
_entity_poly.pdbx_strand_id
1 'polypeptide(L)'
;YGEEVKFGGGKVIRDGMGQSQIPRSQGAVDTVITNALVIDVKGIFKADVGIKDGKICELGKAGNPDTQNNVNIIIGPGTEIIAGEGKIITAGGFDSHIHFICPQQIDDALHSGITTMLGGGTGPAHGTLATTCTPGPWHIKRMIQSADAFSMNLAFAGKGNSSLPEGLEEQIAAGACSLKLHEDWGTTPGAIDNCLDVADKFDVQVMIHTDTLNESGFVENTIKAINKRTIHAFHTEGAGGGHAPDIIKVCGEEYVIPSSTNPTMPYTVNTLEEHLDMLMVCHHLDKSIPEDVAFAESRIRRETIAAEDILHDMGAFSIIASDSQAMGRVGEVISRTWQTAHKMKIQRGRLKEEQGKNDNLRVKRYIAKYTINPAIAHGVSNHIGTLEKNKRADIVIWDPAFFGAKPEMILVGGSIACAQMGDPNASIPTPQPIHSRPMFSSYGRSLESSSVTFVSNNSIQEDAFNDLEIKKELLPVANTRKISKKDMVLNNICPEIE
;
A
#
# COMPACT_ATOMS: atom_id res chain seq x y z
N TYR A 1 -9.01 -0.14 32.60
CA TYR A 1 -7.60 0.06 32.95
C TYR A 1 -7.31 -0.59 34.30
N GLY A 2 -6.11 -1.19 34.46
CA GLY A 2 -5.70 -1.89 35.69
C GLY A 2 -6.04 -3.37 35.73
N GLU A 3 -6.72 -3.88 34.71
CA GLU A 3 -7.04 -5.31 34.55
C GLU A 3 -6.38 -5.89 33.30
N GLU A 4 -5.40 -5.18 32.73
CA GLU A 4 -4.69 -5.66 31.57
C GLU A 4 -3.85 -6.89 31.87
N VAL A 5 -3.90 -7.86 30.98
CA VAL A 5 -3.07 -9.05 31.08
C VAL A 5 -1.67 -8.76 30.55
N LYS A 6 -0.66 -9.33 31.18
CA LYS A 6 0.74 -9.20 30.81
C LYS A 6 1.44 -10.54 30.93
N PHE A 7 2.31 -10.84 29.96
CA PHE A 7 3.12 -12.04 29.94
C PHE A 7 4.47 -11.83 30.62
N GLY A 8 4.96 -12.89 31.28
CA GLY A 8 6.28 -12.94 31.91
C GLY A 8 6.27 -13.63 33.27
N GLY A 9 7.44 -13.95 33.78
CA GLY A 9 7.59 -14.54 35.11
C GLY A 9 6.99 -13.63 36.18
N GLY A 10 6.11 -14.18 37.03
CA GLY A 10 5.39 -13.39 38.04
C GLY A 10 4.27 -12.49 37.50
N LYS A 11 3.92 -12.56 36.22
CA LYS A 11 2.85 -11.80 35.58
C LYS A 11 1.56 -12.61 35.48
N VAL A 12 0.48 -11.98 34.98
CA VAL A 12 -0.88 -12.52 35.04
C VAL A 12 -1.14 -13.62 34.02
N ILE A 13 -0.53 -13.58 32.83
CA ILE A 13 -0.72 -14.64 31.82
C ILE A 13 0.05 -15.90 32.24
N ARG A 14 -0.63 -16.71 33.05
CA ARG A 14 -0.20 -18.02 33.51
C ARG A 14 -1.40 -18.94 33.61
N ASP A 15 -1.17 -20.22 33.58
CA ASP A 15 -2.20 -21.25 33.64
C ASP A 15 -3.16 -21.07 34.85
N GLY A 16 -4.45 -21.07 34.57
CA GLY A 16 -5.50 -20.85 35.57
C GLY A 16 -5.62 -19.42 36.07
N MET A 17 -4.84 -18.49 35.56
CA MET A 17 -4.94 -17.05 35.85
C MET A 17 -5.43 -16.30 34.63
N GLY A 18 -4.57 -15.54 33.95
CA GLY A 18 -4.89 -14.86 32.69
C GLY A 18 -4.91 -15.81 31.47
N GLN A 19 -4.31 -16.97 31.54
CA GLN A 19 -4.49 -18.07 30.59
C GLN A 19 -5.60 -19.00 31.08
N SER A 20 -6.61 -19.22 30.23
CA SER A 20 -7.70 -20.17 30.47
C SER A 20 -7.31 -21.60 30.08
N GLN A 21 -8.18 -22.56 30.44
CA GLN A 21 -8.08 -23.95 30.00
C GLN A 21 -8.74 -24.19 28.62
N ILE A 22 -9.28 -23.16 27.99
CA ILE A 22 -10.04 -23.25 26.75
C ILE A 22 -9.08 -23.52 25.60
N PRO A 23 -9.23 -24.65 24.89
CA PRO A 23 -8.37 -24.94 23.72
C PRO A 23 -8.80 -24.11 22.50
N ARG A 24 -7.92 -24.08 21.47
CA ARG A 24 -8.17 -23.41 20.19
C ARG A 24 -9.51 -23.81 19.56
N SER A 25 -9.85 -25.09 19.61
CA SER A 25 -11.11 -25.64 19.06
C SER A 25 -12.37 -25.10 19.74
N GLN A 26 -12.26 -24.57 20.94
CA GLN A 26 -13.36 -24.00 21.72
C GLN A 26 -13.31 -22.46 21.81
N GLY A 27 -12.46 -21.81 21.05
CA GLY A 27 -12.48 -20.36 20.90
C GLY A 27 -11.23 -19.59 21.29
N ALA A 28 -10.21 -20.23 21.88
CA ALA A 28 -8.95 -19.56 22.11
C ALA A 28 -8.29 -19.12 20.78
N VAL A 29 -7.65 -17.95 20.83
CA VAL A 29 -6.96 -17.37 19.66
C VAL A 29 -5.60 -18.02 19.40
N ASP A 30 -5.08 -17.92 18.19
CA ASP A 30 -3.76 -18.42 17.83
C ASP A 30 -2.65 -17.50 18.38
N THR A 31 -2.87 -16.18 18.25
CA THR A 31 -1.95 -15.15 18.72
C THR A 31 -2.73 -13.99 19.33
N VAL A 32 -2.17 -13.37 20.35
CA VAL A 32 -2.66 -12.11 20.89
C VAL A 32 -1.53 -11.09 20.98
N ILE A 33 -1.79 -9.86 20.52
CA ILE A 33 -0.94 -8.70 20.78
C ILE A 33 -1.57 -7.96 21.96
N THR A 34 -0.85 -7.87 23.09
CA THR A 34 -1.41 -7.31 24.32
C THR A 34 -1.15 -5.81 24.46
N ASN A 35 -2.14 -5.06 24.95
CA ASN A 35 -2.01 -3.67 25.42
C ASN A 35 -1.36 -2.67 24.44
N ALA A 36 -1.53 -2.85 23.12
CA ALA A 36 -0.95 -1.99 22.12
C ALA A 36 -1.76 -0.71 21.92
N LEU A 37 -1.09 0.38 21.51
CA LEU A 37 -1.76 1.56 20.99
C LEU A 37 -2.07 1.33 19.51
N VAL A 38 -3.34 1.09 19.21
CA VAL A 38 -3.85 0.95 17.84
C VAL A 38 -3.94 2.33 17.21
N ILE A 39 -3.31 2.51 16.04
CA ILE A 39 -3.51 3.67 15.17
C ILE A 39 -4.15 3.18 13.87
N ASP A 40 -5.41 3.54 13.69
CA ASP A 40 -6.21 3.15 12.53
C ASP A 40 -7.13 4.31 12.11
N VAL A 41 -7.60 4.30 10.88
CA VAL A 41 -8.57 5.31 10.39
C VAL A 41 -9.87 5.32 11.19
N LYS A 42 -10.26 4.17 11.76
CA LYS A 42 -11.44 4.03 12.62
C LYS A 42 -11.24 4.68 14.00
N GLY A 43 -10.01 4.73 14.49
CA GLY A 43 -9.70 5.32 15.78
C GLY A 43 -8.24 5.19 16.19
N ILE A 44 -7.93 5.90 17.28
CA ILE A 44 -6.65 5.78 17.99
C ILE A 44 -6.98 5.41 19.42
N PHE A 45 -6.67 4.19 19.81
CA PHE A 45 -7.08 3.64 21.10
C PHE A 45 -6.19 2.50 21.56
N LYS A 46 -6.21 2.19 22.85
CA LYS A 46 -5.48 1.05 23.41
C LYS A 46 -6.37 -0.20 23.40
N ALA A 47 -5.85 -1.31 22.93
CA ALA A 47 -6.55 -2.60 22.91
C ALA A 47 -5.57 -3.78 22.85
N ASP A 48 -6.10 -4.96 23.19
CA ASP A 48 -5.54 -6.23 22.78
C ASP A 48 -6.08 -6.59 21.38
N VAL A 49 -5.29 -7.31 20.58
CA VAL A 49 -5.68 -7.77 19.25
C VAL A 49 -5.56 -9.28 19.18
N GLY A 50 -6.70 -9.96 19.03
CA GLY A 50 -6.77 -11.40 18.82
C GLY A 50 -6.64 -11.77 17.35
N ILE A 51 -5.80 -12.76 17.07
CA ILE A 51 -5.56 -13.27 15.71
C ILE A 51 -5.89 -14.75 15.69
N LYS A 52 -6.66 -15.17 14.70
CA LYS A 52 -7.02 -16.57 14.48
C LYS A 52 -7.12 -16.85 12.99
N ASP A 53 -6.55 -17.99 12.55
CA ASP A 53 -6.54 -18.39 11.14
C ASP A 53 -6.00 -17.28 10.20
N GLY A 54 -4.95 -16.59 10.63
CA GLY A 54 -4.32 -15.51 9.84
C GLY A 54 -5.12 -14.22 9.75
N LYS A 55 -6.24 -14.09 10.46
CA LYS A 55 -7.14 -12.93 10.44
C LYS A 55 -7.30 -12.33 11.85
N ILE A 56 -7.58 -11.05 11.88
CA ILE A 56 -8.00 -10.37 13.11
C ILE A 56 -9.39 -10.91 13.47
N CYS A 57 -9.49 -11.59 14.62
CA CYS A 57 -10.77 -12.10 15.09
C CYS A 57 -11.49 -11.14 16.02
N GLU A 58 -10.74 -10.32 16.78
CA GLU A 58 -11.33 -9.33 17.69
C GLU A 58 -10.30 -8.28 18.12
N LEU A 59 -10.79 -7.06 18.43
CA LEU A 59 -10.04 -6.03 19.16
C LEU A 59 -10.78 -5.76 20.47
N GLY A 60 -10.07 -5.82 21.60
CA GLY A 60 -10.76 -5.63 22.88
C GLY A 60 -9.91 -5.97 24.09
N LYS A 61 -10.42 -6.84 24.94
CA LYS A 61 -9.78 -7.29 26.16
C LYS A 61 -9.46 -8.78 26.08
N ALA A 62 -8.17 -9.11 26.17
CA ALA A 62 -7.69 -10.48 26.21
C ALA A 62 -7.62 -10.99 27.65
N GLY A 63 -7.74 -12.30 27.81
CA GLY A 63 -7.55 -12.95 29.09
C GLY A 63 -8.29 -14.28 29.26
N ASN A 64 -8.55 -14.60 30.51
CA ASN A 64 -9.29 -15.79 30.93
C ASN A 64 -10.71 -15.37 31.40
N PRO A 65 -11.77 -15.78 30.69
CA PRO A 65 -13.14 -15.39 31.05
C PRO A 65 -13.59 -15.94 32.41
N ASP A 66 -12.95 -17.00 32.95
CA ASP A 66 -13.28 -17.56 34.24
C ASP A 66 -12.75 -16.73 35.41
N THR A 67 -11.74 -15.90 35.19
CA THR A 67 -11.07 -15.11 36.22
C THR A 67 -11.19 -13.59 36.02
N GLN A 68 -11.57 -13.16 34.80
CA GLN A 68 -11.64 -11.74 34.42
C GLN A 68 -12.95 -11.41 33.71
N ASN A 69 -13.53 -10.29 34.06
CA ASN A 69 -14.76 -9.81 33.42
C ASN A 69 -14.51 -9.20 32.04
N ASN A 70 -15.51 -9.29 31.17
CA ASN A 70 -15.54 -8.64 29.84
C ASN A 70 -14.40 -9.09 28.89
N VAL A 71 -13.90 -10.30 29.05
CA VAL A 71 -12.94 -10.91 28.13
C VAL A 71 -13.67 -11.28 26.83
N ASN A 72 -13.19 -10.75 25.70
CA ASN A 72 -13.68 -11.09 24.37
C ASN A 72 -12.59 -11.72 23.47
N ILE A 73 -11.33 -11.77 23.97
CA ILE A 73 -10.22 -12.46 23.33
C ILE A 73 -9.68 -13.50 24.31
N ILE A 74 -9.96 -14.78 24.04
CA ILE A 74 -9.62 -15.86 24.98
C ILE A 74 -8.17 -16.28 24.78
N ILE A 75 -7.36 -16.16 25.83
CA ILE A 75 -6.02 -16.70 25.92
C ILE A 75 -6.11 -18.14 26.41
N GLY A 76 -5.72 -19.10 25.57
CA GLY A 76 -5.69 -20.51 25.91
C GLY A 76 -4.26 -21.07 25.94
N PRO A 77 -4.12 -22.39 26.21
CA PRO A 77 -2.79 -23.02 26.28
C PRO A 77 -1.97 -22.97 24.98
N GLY A 78 -2.65 -22.83 23.83
CA GLY A 78 -2.03 -22.74 22.50
C GLY A 78 -1.88 -21.34 21.95
N THR A 79 -2.15 -20.30 22.77
CA THR A 79 -2.09 -18.91 22.32
C THR A 79 -0.66 -18.36 22.44
N GLU A 80 -0.10 -17.87 21.32
CA GLU A 80 1.15 -17.11 21.32
C GLU A 80 0.91 -15.68 21.80
N ILE A 81 1.86 -15.13 22.56
CA ILE A 81 1.76 -13.81 23.15
C ILE A 81 2.80 -12.87 22.53
N ILE A 82 2.34 -11.78 21.95
CA ILE A 82 3.20 -10.68 21.52
C ILE A 82 2.92 -9.50 22.46
N ALA A 83 3.95 -9.05 23.18
CA ALA A 83 3.84 -7.91 24.08
C ALA A 83 3.74 -6.60 23.31
N GLY A 84 2.57 -5.97 23.36
CA GLY A 84 2.30 -4.66 22.74
C GLY A 84 2.39 -3.49 23.70
N GLU A 85 2.74 -3.73 24.95
CA GLU A 85 2.88 -2.69 25.97
C GLU A 85 3.94 -1.64 25.55
N GLY A 86 3.51 -0.37 25.45
CA GLY A 86 4.36 0.72 25.00
C GLY A 86 4.63 0.74 23.50
N LYS A 87 4.00 -0.13 22.73
CA LYS A 87 4.13 -0.19 21.25
C LYS A 87 2.92 0.42 20.56
N ILE A 88 3.17 0.87 19.35
CA ILE A 88 2.13 1.30 18.39
C ILE A 88 1.94 0.17 17.40
N ILE A 89 0.69 -0.10 17.01
CA ILE A 89 0.37 -1.01 15.92
C ILE A 89 -0.47 -0.32 14.86
N THR A 90 -0.18 -0.65 13.60
CA THR A 90 -0.89 -0.18 12.40
C THR A 90 -1.19 -1.33 11.48
N ALA A 91 -2.16 -1.16 10.58
CA ALA A 91 -2.28 -2.05 9.45
C ALA A 91 -1.02 -2.00 8.58
N GLY A 92 -0.70 -3.09 7.91
CA GLY A 92 0.36 -3.15 6.92
C GLY A 92 0.10 -2.18 5.76
N GLY A 93 1.17 -1.58 5.24
CA GLY A 93 1.08 -0.65 4.12
C GLY A 93 0.78 -1.37 2.80
N PHE A 94 0.13 -0.64 1.90
CA PHE A 94 -0.13 -1.07 0.53
C PHE A 94 0.48 -0.07 -0.46
N ASP A 95 1.51 -0.48 -1.18
CA ASP A 95 2.11 0.30 -2.26
C ASP A 95 1.49 -0.11 -3.60
N SER A 96 0.79 0.81 -4.23
CA SER A 96 0.03 0.59 -5.47
C SER A 96 0.74 1.07 -6.73
N HIS A 97 2.04 1.38 -6.65
CA HIS A 97 2.83 1.84 -7.79
C HIS A 97 4.22 1.19 -7.79
N ILE A 98 4.29 -0.04 -8.27
CA ILE A 98 5.51 -0.87 -8.27
C ILE A 98 5.93 -1.22 -9.69
N HIS A 99 7.21 -0.98 -10.00
CA HIS A 99 7.89 -1.54 -11.17
C HIS A 99 8.55 -2.86 -10.76
N PHE A 100 8.01 -3.99 -11.21
CA PHE A 100 8.58 -5.30 -10.91
C PHE A 100 9.79 -5.59 -11.80
N ILE A 101 10.92 -4.95 -11.50
CA ILE A 101 12.20 -5.14 -12.19
C ILE A 101 13.03 -6.16 -11.44
N CYS A 102 13.32 -5.89 -10.16
CA CYS A 102 14.17 -6.73 -9.31
C CYS A 102 13.38 -7.18 -8.08
N PRO A 103 13.28 -8.49 -7.81
CA PRO A 103 12.45 -9.00 -6.70
C PRO A 103 12.98 -8.65 -5.31
N GLN A 104 14.26 -8.27 -5.16
CA GLN A 104 14.84 -7.88 -3.87
C GLN A 104 14.16 -6.65 -3.25
N GLN A 105 13.49 -5.81 -4.05
CA GLN A 105 12.66 -4.72 -3.52
C GLN A 105 11.53 -5.19 -2.59
N ILE A 106 11.11 -6.47 -2.68
CA ILE A 106 10.06 -7.03 -1.82
C ILE A 106 10.55 -7.11 -0.37
N ASP A 107 11.82 -7.43 -0.15
CA ASP A 107 12.41 -7.41 1.19
C ASP A 107 12.48 -5.99 1.75
N ASP A 108 12.88 -4.99 0.93
CA ASP A 108 12.90 -3.58 1.33
C ASP A 108 11.50 -3.06 1.66
N ALA A 109 10.50 -3.45 0.86
CA ALA A 109 9.10 -3.14 1.12
C ALA A 109 8.65 -3.71 2.47
N LEU A 110 8.86 -5.01 2.68
CA LEU A 110 8.47 -5.69 3.92
C LEU A 110 9.14 -5.03 5.13
N HIS A 111 10.46 -4.82 5.06
CA HIS A 111 11.23 -4.21 6.16
C HIS A 111 10.80 -2.77 6.48
N SER A 112 10.14 -2.09 5.57
CA SER A 112 9.59 -0.73 5.78
C SER A 112 8.16 -0.72 6.37
N GLY A 113 7.49 -1.88 6.41
CA GLY A 113 6.10 -2.00 6.86
C GLY A 113 5.06 -2.10 5.74
N ILE A 114 5.49 -2.23 4.49
CA ILE A 114 4.62 -2.55 3.35
C ILE A 114 4.38 -4.06 3.33
N THR A 115 3.13 -4.48 3.34
CA THR A 115 2.72 -5.90 3.30
C THR A 115 1.98 -6.28 2.04
N THR A 116 1.65 -5.29 1.20
CA THR A 116 0.96 -5.49 -0.08
C THR A 116 1.59 -4.61 -1.15
N MET A 117 1.85 -5.18 -2.32
CA MET A 117 2.41 -4.47 -3.48
C MET A 117 1.58 -4.75 -4.73
N LEU A 118 1.25 -3.70 -5.46
CA LEU A 118 0.58 -3.78 -6.76
C LEU A 118 1.37 -3.00 -7.80
N GLY A 119 1.57 -3.59 -8.95
CA GLY A 119 2.26 -2.94 -10.05
C GLY A 119 2.39 -3.88 -11.25
N GLY A 120 3.37 -3.63 -12.09
CA GLY A 120 3.63 -4.44 -13.26
C GLY A 120 5.09 -4.43 -13.69
N GLY A 121 5.42 -5.34 -14.57
CA GLY A 121 6.76 -5.55 -15.10
C GLY A 121 7.10 -7.04 -15.19
N THR A 122 8.18 -7.34 -15.85
CA THR A 122 8.69 -8.70 -16.05
C THR A 122 10.21 -8.75 -15.87
N GLY A 123 10.78 -7.85 -15.10
CA GLY A 123 12.22 -7.66 -15.00
C GLY A 123 12.69 -6.43 -15.80
N PRO A 124 13.97 -6.35 -16.22
CA PRO A 124 14.55 -5.19 -16.89
C PRO A 124 14.22 -5.12 -18.40
N ALA A 125 13.10 -5.65 -18.83
CA ALA A 125 12.67 -5.59 -20.22
C ALA A 125 12.24 -4.17 -20.60
N HIS A 126 12.74 -3.62 -21.71
CA HIS A 126 12.54 -2.23 -22.12
C HIS A 126 11.05 -1.83 -22.26
N GLY A 127 10.19 -2.76 -22.69
CA GLY A 127 8.76 -2.48 -22.81
C GLY A 127 8.01 -2.33 -21.48
N THR A 128 8.60 -2.77 -20.37
CA THR A 128 7.88 -2.83 -19.08
C THR A 128 8.62 -2.25 -17.90
N LEU A 129 9.94 -2.10 -18.00
CA LEU A 129 10.72 -1.60 -16.86
C LEU A 129 10.30 -0.19 -16.37
N ALA A 130 9.86 0.67 -17.29
CA ALA A 130 9.41 2.02 -16.98
C ALA A 130 7.88 2.18 -17.00
N THR A 131 7.09 1.15 -17.34
CA THR A 131 5.66 1.30 -17.64
C THR A 131 4.71 0.70 -16.63
N THR A 132 5.21 -0.01 -15.60
CA THR A 132 4.38 -0.66 -14.55
C THR A 132 3.28 -1.58 -15.09
N CYS A 133 3.50 -2.25 -16.20
CA CYS A 133 2.55 -3.21 -16.76
C CYS A 133 3.20 -4.58 -17.01
N THR A 134 2.43 -5.63 -16.79
CA THR A 134 2.80 -7.01 -17.15
C THR A 134 2.00 -7.41 -18.38
N PRO A 135 2.60 -7.45 -19.58
CA PRO A 135 1.84 -7.55 -20.82
C PRO A 135 1.51 -8.98 -21.17
N GLY A 136 0.24 -9.21 -21.48
CA GLY A 136 -0.27 -10.46 -22.03
C GLY A 136 -0.39 -11.62 -21.05
N PRO A 137 -1.21 -12.62 -21.40
CA PRO A 137 -1.56 -13.73 -20.51
C PRO A 137 -0.38 -14.56 -20.04
N TRP A 138 0.60 -14.79 -20.91
CA TRP A 138 1.75 -15.61 -20.57
C TRP A 138 2.59 -15.00 -19.44
N HIS A 139 2.91 -13.72 -19.54
CA HIS A 139 3.72 -13.02 -18.53
C HIS A 139 2.96 -12.86 -17.21
N ILE A 140 1.65 -12.53 -17.26
CA ILE A 140 0.80 -12.43 -16.07
C ILE A 140 0.81 -13.73 -15.29
N LYS A 141 0.58 -14.85 -15.95
CA LYS A 141 0.62 -16.19 -15.33
C LYS A 141 2.00 -16.50 -14.72
N ARG A 142 3.12 -16.16 -15.38
CA ARG A 142 4.47 -16.34 -14.81
C ARG A 142 4.70 -15.48 -13.57
N MET A 143 4.26 -14.23 -13.58
CA MET A 143 4.38 -13.36 -12.41
C MET A 143 3.54 -13.84 -11.24
N ILE A 144 2.32 -14.31 -11.48
CA ILE A 144 1.46 -14.91 -10.44
C ILE A 144 2.13 -16.16 -9.84
N GLN A 145 2.73 -17.04 -10.65
CA GLN A 145 3.47 -18.19 -10.14
C GLN A 145 4.69 -17.79 -9.29
N SER A 146 5.38 -16.73 -9.68
CA SER A 146 6.54 -16.24 -8.92
C SER A 146 6.15 -15.68 -7.55
N ALA A 147 4.91 -15.22 -7.39
CA ALA A 147 4.39 -14.69 -6.14
C ALA A 147 4.44 -15.69 -4.97
N ASP A 148 4.39 -16.99 -5.25
CA ASP A 148 4.48 -18.03 -4.23
C ASP A 148 5.78 -18.00 -3.42
N ALA A 149 6.84 -17.36 -3.94
CA ALA A 149 8.15 -17.32 -3.30
C ALA A 149 8.33 -16.22 -2.24
N PHE A 150 7.36 -15.31 -2.07
CA PHE A 150 7.55 -14.10 -1.27
C PHE A 150 6.56 -13.98 -0.11
N SER A 151 7.03 -13.52 1.05
CA SER A 151 6.18 -13.19 2.21
C SER A 151 5.54 -11.80 2.05
N MET A 152 4.76 -11.64 0.96
CA MET A 152 4.14 -10.39 0.54
C MET A 152 2.83 -10.70 -0.18
N ASN A 153 1.79 -9.91 0.08
CA ASN A 153 0.62 -9.94 -0.78
C ASN A 153 0.95 -9.24 -2.08
N LEU A 154 0.75 -9.89 -3.21
CA LEU A 154 1.11 -9.37 -4.51
C LEU A 154 -0.10 -9.26 -5.43
N ALA A 155 -0.03 -8.29 -6.36
CA ALA A 155 -1.04 -8.03 -7.36
C ALA A 155 -0.38 -7.52 -8.64
N PHE A 156 -0.84 -7.96 -9.82
CA PHE A 156 -0.20 -7.65 -11.09
C PHE A 156 -1.15 -6.95 -12.04
N ALA A 157 -0.66 -5.84 -12.62
CA ALA A 157 -1.37 -5.03 -13.60
C ALA A 157 -1.05 -5.48 -15.02
N GLY A 158 -2.06 -5.65 -15.84
CA GLY A 158 -1.92 -5.85 -17.28
C GLY A 158 -1.62 -4.53 -18.01
N LYS A 159 -1.21 -4.62 -19.26
CA LYS A 159 -1.01 -3.46 -20.15
C LYS A 159 -2.36 -2.95 -20.65
N GLY A 160 -2.68 -1.68 -20.34
CA GLY A 160 -3.96 -1.06 -20.70
C GLY A 160 -3.99 -0.43 -22.10
N ASN A 161 -2.82 -0.20 -22.71
CA ASN A 161 -2.71 0.48 -24.00
C ASN A 161 -3.10 -0.46 -25.15
N SER A 162 -4.36 -0.39 -25.55
CA SER A 162 -4.93 -1.03 -26.74
C SER A 162 -6.14 -0.26 -27.21
N SER A 163 -6.31 -0.11 -28.51
CA SER A 163 -7.50 0.49 -29.11
C SER A 163 -8.63 -0.52 -29.37
N LEU A 164 -8.40 -1.81 -29.12
CA LEU A 164 -9.38 -2.88 -29.22
C LEU A 164 -9.44 -3.69 -27.92
N PRO A 165 -10.62 -4.19 -27.54
CA PRO A 165 -10.83 -4.78 -26.21
C PRO A 165 -10.19 -6.16 -26.01
N GLU A 166 -10.05 -6.97 -27.07
CA GLU A 166 -9.71 -8.40 -26.97
C GLU A 166 -8.36 -8.61 -26.23
N GLY A 167 -7.34 -7.80 -26.54
CA GLY A 167 -6.03 -7.91 -25.89
C GLY A 167 -6.03 -7.48 -24.43
N LEU A 168 -7.03 -6.72 -23.98
CA LEU A 168 -7.22 -6.36 -22.57
C LEU A 168 -8.00 -7.44 -21.83
N GLU A 169 -9.06 -7.96 -22.48
CA GLU A 169 -9.91 -9.01 -21.92
C GLU A 169 -9.13 -10.29 -21.63
N GLU A 170 -8.25 -10.73 -22.55
CA GLU A 170 -7.40 -11.92 -22.33
C GLU A 170 -6.40 -11.76 -21.17
N GLN A 171 -5.92 -10.54 -20.90
CA GLN A 171 -5.05 -10.26 -19.76
C GLN A 171 -5.82 -10.35 -18.43
N ILE A 172 -7.05 -9.84 -18.40
CA ILE A 172 -7.92 -9.95 -17.23
C ILE A 172 -8.29 -11.41 -16.99
N ALA A 173 -8.64 -12.15 -18.03
CA ALA A 173 -8.89 -13.60 -17.94
C ALA A 173 -7.69 -14.39 -17.43
N ALA A 174 -6.46 -13.91 -17.67
CA ALA A 174 -5.23 -14.51 -17.17
C ALA A 174 -4.86 -14.12 -15.73
N GLY A 175 -5.62 -13.21 -15.09
CA GLY A 175 -5.43 -12.83 -13.70
C GLY A 175 -4.99 -11.40 -13.45
N ALA A 176 -4.83 -10.55 -14.47
CA ALA A 176 -4.55 -9.13 -14.24
C ALA A 176 -5.64 -8.51 -13.36
N CYS A 177 -5.25 -8.01 -12.19
CA CYS A 177 -6.17 -7.39 -11.22
C CYS A 177 -6.47 -5.91 -11.52
N SER A 178 -5.73 -5.32 -12.45
CA SER A 178 -5.87 -3.95 -12.93
C SER A 178 -5.25 -3.82 -14.31
N LEU A 179 -5.51 -2.69 -14.98
CA LEU A 179 -4.89 -2.35 -16.25
C LEU A 179 -4.09 -1.05 -16.09
N LYS A 180 -2.91 -0.99 -16.67
CA LYS A 180 -2.03 0.19 -16.62
C LYS A 180 -1.88 0.81 -18.00
N LEU A 181 -2.24 2.10 -18.08
CA LEU A 181 -1.97 2.97 -19.22
C LEU A 181 -0.66 3.74 -18.99
N HIS A 182 0.21 3.76 -19.98
CA HIS A 182 1.48 4.49 -19.93
C HIS A 182 1.78 5.16 -21.29
N GLU A 183 2.31 6.38 -21.26
CA GLU A 183 2.58 7.18 -22.47
C GLU A 183 3.53 6.49 -23.46
N ASP A 184 4.54 5.75 -22.99
CA ASP A 184 5.47 4.99 -23.84
C ASP A 184 4.76 4.02 -24.79
N TRP A 185 3.55 3.59 -24.41
CA TRP A 185 2.68 2.74 -25.22
C TRP A 185 1.56 3.52 -25.92
N GLY A 186 1.52 4.86 -25.76
CA GLY A 186 0.51 5.74 -26.33
C GLY A 186 -0.76 5.83 -25.48
N THR A 187 -0.85 6.81 -24.57
CA THR A 187 -2.07 7.11 -23.79
C THR A 187 -2.99 8.06 -24.57
N THR A 188 -3.41 7.63 -25.75
CA THR A 188 -4.34 8.36 -26.59
C THR A 188 -5.75 8.36 -25.99
N PRO A 189 -6.61 9.34 -26.31
CA PRO A 189 -8.02 9.31 -25.88
C PRO A 189 -8.74 8.00 -26.22
N GLY A 190 -8.46 7.40 -27.37
CA GLY A 190 -9.04 6.12 -27.78
C GLY A 190 -8.55 4.94 -26.95
N ALA A 191 -7.27 4.91 -26.58
CA ALA A 191 -6.72 3.87 -25.68
C ALA A 191 -7.29 4.01 -24.27
N ILE A 192 -7.43 5.23 -23.75
CA ILE A 192 -8.05 5.50 -22.44
C ILE A 192 -9.50 5.04 -22.43
N ASP A 193 -10.27 5.40 -23.45
CA ASP A 193 -11.69 5.07 -23.57
C ASP A 193 -11.91 3.57 -23.60
N ASN A 194 -11.22 2.85 -24.50
CA ASN A 194 -11.30 1.40 -24.60
C ASN A 194 -10.87 0.68 -23.32
N CYS A 195 -9.78 1.15 -22.68
CA CYS A 195 -9.30 0.55 -21.44
C CYS A 195 -10.33 0.68 -20.31
N LEU A 196 -10.98 1.85 -20.19
CA LEU A 196 -12.01 2.10 -19.18
C LEU A 196 -13.28 1.29 -19.45
N ASP A 197 -13.71 1.14 -20.72
CA ASP A 197 -14.85 0.31 -21.08
C ASP A 197 -14.64 -1.16 -20.70
N VAL A 198 -13.46 -1.71 -20.99
CA VAL A 198 -13.11 -3.08 -20.59
C VAL A 198 -13.04 -3.20 -19.06
N ALA A 199 -12.43 -2.23 -18.40
CA ALA A 199 -12.35 -2.23 -16.93
C ALA A 199 -13.73 -2.17 -16.27
N ASP A 200 -14.67 -1.36 -16.81
CA ASP A 200 -16.05 -1.29 -16.33
C ASP A 200 -16.79 -2.62 -16.49
N LYS A 201 -16.52 -3.35 -17.58
CA LYS A 201 -17.12 -4.68 -17.85
C LYS A 201 -16.64 -5.74 -16.84
N PHE A 202 -15.36 -5.73 -16.44
CA PHE A 202 -14.75 -6.79 -15.65
C PHE A 202 -14.48 -6.40 -14.17
N ASP A 203 -14.85 -5.20 -13.77
CA ASP A 203 -14.63 -4.66 -12.42
C ASP A 203 -13.16 -4.73 -11.96
N VAL A 204 -12.26 -4.20 -12.79
CA VAL A 204 -10.84 -4.01 -12.47
C VAL A 204 -10.47 -2.52 -12.49
N GLN A 205 -9.46 -2.11 -11.70
CA GLN A 205 -9.03 -0.71 -11.69
C GLN A 205 -8.18 -0.39 -12.92
N VAL A 206 -8.24 0.86 -13.37
CA VAL A 206 -7.32 1.43 -14.36
C VAL A 206 -6.38 2.41 -13.66
N MET A 207 -5.08 2.24 -13.90
CA MET A 207 -4.04 3.15 -13.48
C MET A 207 -3.48 3.88 -14.69
N ILE A 208 -3.12 5.14 -14.56
CA ILE A 208 -2.59 5.93 -15.67
C ILE A 208 -1.36 6.75 -15.30
N HIS A 209 -0.32 6.61 -16.12
CA HIS A 209 0.71 7.61 -16.36
C HIS A 209 0.27 8.39 -17.60
N THR A 210 -0.12 9.64 -17.43
CA THR A 210 -0.68 10.45 -18.52
C THR A 210 0.39 10.93 -19.49
N ASP A 211 -0.02 11.46 -20.62
CA ASP A 211 0.83 11.89 -21.72
C ASP A 211 1.67 13.14 -21.36
N THR A 212 2.88 12.93 -20.84
CA THR A 212 3.79 13.99 -20.40
C THR A 212 4.17 14.95 -21.53
N LEU A 213 4.31 14.41 -22.73
CA LEU A 213 4.74 15.16 -23.92
C LEU A 213 3.58 15.90 -24.59
N ASN A 214 2.33 15.67 -24.17
CA ASN A 214 1.12 16.21 -24.81
C ASN A 214 1.02 15.83 -26.31
N GLU A 215 1.50 14.65 -26.69
CA GLU A 215 1.48 14.18 -28.09
C GLU A 215 0.07 13.89 -28.60
N SER A 216 -0.82 13.47 -27.68
CA SER A 216 -2.22 13.10 -27.99
C SER A 216 -3.24 14.14 -27.51
N GLY A 217 -2.77 15.27 -27.04
CA GLY A 217 -3.59 16.36 -26.50
C GLY A 217 -3.16 16.75 -25.09
N PHE A 218 -3.82 17.77 -24.55
CA PHE A 218 -3.55 18.29 -23.20
C PHE A 218 -4.41 17.60 -22.15
N VAL A 219 -4.24 17.97 -20.88
CA VAL A 219 -4.94 17.37 -19.74
C VAL A 219 -6.46 17.36 -19.91
N GLU A 220 -7.04 18.39 -20.54
CA GLU A 220 -8.47 18.49 -20.82
C GLU A 220 -8.97 17.38 -21.77
N ASN A 221 -8.14 16.97 -22.73
CA ASN A 221 -8.45 15.85 -23.63
C ASN A 221 -8.46 14.52 -22.87
N THR A 222 -7.52 14.33 -21.97
CA THR A 222 -7.47 13.16 -21.08
C THR A 222 -8.67 13.12 -20.13
N ILE A 223 -9.01 14.24 -19.47
CA ILE A 223 -10.18 14.34 -18.59
C ILE A 223 -11.47 14.02 -19.39
N LYS A 224 -11.57 14.52 -20.61
CA LYS A 224 -12.70 14.23 -21.50
C LYS A 224 -12.78 12.74 -21.86
N ALA A 225 -11.64 12.09 -22.14
CA ALA A 225 -11.59 10.66 -22.45
C ALA A 225 -11.94 9.79 -21.22
N ILE A 226 -11.55 10.20 -20.02
CA ILE A 226 -11.96 9.54 -18.76
C ILE A 226 -13.48 9.56 -18.60
N ASN A 227 -14.13 10.64 -18.98
CA ASN A 227 -15.59 10.75 -19.06
C ASN A 227 -16.30 10.31 -17.78
N LYS A 228 -15.86 10.81 -16.63
CA LYS A 228 -16.42 10.50 -15.29
C LYS A 228 -16.38 9.03 -14.90
N ARG A 229 -15.50 8.23 -15.49
CA ARG A 229 -15.22 6.84 -15.06
C ARG A 229 -14.07 6.85 -14.06
N THR A 230 -14.11 5.93 -13.10
CA THR A 230 -13.07 5.82 -12.07
C THR A 230 -11.71 5.48 -12.69
N ILE A 231 -10.68 6.23 -12.29
CA ILE A 231 -9.28 5.99 -12.69
C ILE A 231 -8.33 6.42 -11.57
N HIS A 232 -7.24 5.67 -11.39
CA HIS A 232 -6.17 6.01 -10.46
C HIS A 232 -5.03 6.72 -11.23
N ALA A 233 -4.85 8.00 -11.01
CA ALA A 233 -3.80 8.80 -11.65
C ALA A 233 -2.52 8.78 -10.81
N PHE A 234 -1.41 8.41 -11.42
CA PHE A 234 -0.09 8.35 -10.79
C PHE A 234 0.60 9.72 -10.81
N HIS A 235 1.53 9.96 -9.86
CA HIS A 235 2.38 11.16 -9.75
C HIS A 235 1.66 12.44 -10.23
N THR A 236 0.49 12.67 -9.65
CA THR A 236 -0.46 13.69 -10.12
C THR A 236 0.03 15.13 -9.92
N GLU A 237 1.13 15.35 -9.19
CA GLU A 237 1.81 16.65 -9.11
C GLU A 237 2.63 16.98 -10.37
N GLY A 238 2.98 15.95 -11.17
CA GLY A 238 3.58 16.10 -12.49
C GLY A 238 5.08 15.79 -12.60
N ALA A 239 5.84 15.76 -11.50
CA ALA A 239 7.29 15.54 -11.57
C ALA A 239 7.67 14.10 -11.98
N GLY A 240 6.86 13.11 -11.60
CA GLY A 240 7.05 11.71 -12.01
C GLY A 240 6.57 11.39 -13.42
N GLY A 241 5.95 12.35 -14.09
CA GLY A 241 5.35 12.22 -15.42
C GLY A 241 3.85 12.50 -15.39
N GLY A 242 3.37 13.14 -16.42
CA GLY A 242 1.98 13.57 -16.57
C GLY A 242 1.90 14.87 -17.38
N HIS A 243 0.74 15.21 -17.90
CA HIS A 243 0.57 16.41 -18.69
C HIS A 243 1.26 17.62 -18.08
N ALA A 244 2.26 18.12 -18.75
CA ALA A 244 2.98 19.30 -18.28
C ALA A 244 2.36 20.58 -18.83
N PRO A 245 2.10 21.60 -17.98
CA PRO A 245 2.32 21.59 -16.51
C PRO A 245 1.13 21.14 -15.69
N ASP A 246 0.02 20.80 -16.29
CA ASP A 246 -1.32 20.95 -15.72
C ASP A 246 -1.94 19.68 -15.16
N ILE A 247 -1.22 18.57 -15.10
CA ILE A 247 -1.78 17.29 -14.58
C ILE A 247 -2.41 17.44 -13.19
N ILE A 248 -1.90 18.34 -12.36
CA ILE A 248 -2.41 18.57 -11.00
C ILE A 248 -3.90 18.98 -10.98
N LYS A 249 -4.43 19.50 -12.09
CA LYS A 249 -5.86 19.86 -12.25
C LYS A 249 -6.78 18.66 -12.00
N VAL A 250 -6.34 17.43 -12.31
CA VAL A 250 -7.16 16.23 -12.10
C VAL A 250 -7.47 15.97 -10.62
N CYS A 251 -6.75 16.61 -9.68
CA CYS A 251 -7.11 16.59 -8.27
C CYS A 251 -8.49 17.21 -7.99
N GLY A 252 -9.01 18.05 -8.89
CA GLY A 252 -10.35 18.59 -8.85
C GLY A 252 -11.44 17.63 -9.32
N GLU A 253 -11.07 16.57 -10.04
CA GLU A 253 -12.03 15.64 -10.66
C GLU A 253 -12.50 14.56 -9.69
N GLU A 254 -13.83 14.43 -9.52
CA GLU A 254 -14.44 13.47 -8.57
C GLU A 254 -14.09 12.01 -8.86
N TYR A 255 -13.94 11.66 -10.14
CA TYR A 255 -13.71 10.27 -10.56
C TYR A 255 -12.23 9.92 -10.74
N VAL A 256 -11.34 10.88 -10.58
CA VAL A 256 -9.90 10.66 -10.60
C VAL A 256 -9.39 10.51 -9.17
N ILE A 257 -8.78 9.36 -8.86
CA ILE A 257 -8.13 9.12 -7.57
C ILE A 257 -6.66 9.51 -7.73
N PRO A 258 -6.23 10.66 -7.20
CA PRO A 258 -4.86 11.12 -7.39
C PRO A 258 -3.91 10.47 -6.39
N SER A 259 -2.73 10.09 -6.87
CA SER A 259 -1.64 9.61 -6.02
C SER A 259 -0.34 10.37 -6.27
N SER A 260 0.49 10.36 -5.25
CA SER A 260 1.85 10.89 -5.28
C SER A 260 2.87 9.77 -5.22
N THR A 261 4.06 10.06 -5.69
CA THR A 261 5.25 9.22 -5.52
C THR A 261 6.18 9.84 -4.48
N ASN A 262 6.85 9.00 -3.71
CA ASN A 262 7.54 9.46 -2.50
C ASN A 262 8.76 10.39 -2.72
N PRO A 263 9.47 10.42 -3.85
CA PRO A 263 10.62 11.31 -4.00
C PRO A 263 10.31 12.80 -3.98
N THR A 264 9.09 13.22 -4.35
CA THR A 264 8.68 14.63 -4.30
C THR A 264 8.38 15.12 -2.87
N MET A 265 8.18 14.19 -1.93
CA MET A 265 7.68 14.47 -0.59
C MET A 265 8.68 14.16 0.52
N PRO A 266 8.71 15.04 1.54
CA PRO A 266 8.19 16.41 1.54
C PRO A 266 9.06 17.33 0.68
N TYR A 267 8.49 18.34 0.09
CA TYR A 267 9.25 19.35 -0.67
C TYR A 267 10.33 20.01 0.23
N THR A 268 11.57 19.94 -0.21
CA THR A 268 12.76 20.49 0.48
C THR A 268 13.60 21.30 -0.49
N VAL A 269 14.69 21.91 0.00
CA VAL A 269 15.60 22.70 -0.84
C VAL A 269 16.20 21.89 -2.00
N ASN A 270 16.46 20.61 -1.79
CA ASN A 270 17.13 19.73 -2.77
C ASN A 270 16.14 19.00 -3.69
N THR A 271 14.85 19.00 -3.40
CA THR A 271 13.88 18.18 -4.13
C THR A 271 13.86 18.48 -5.63
N LEU A 272 13.99 19.76 -6.00
CA LEU A 272 13.97 20.18 -7.40
C LEU A 272 15.18 19.63 -8.17
N GLU A 273 16.38 19.78 -7.62
CA GLU A 273 17.63 19.32 -8.23
C GLU A 273 17.67 17.78 -8.35
N GLU A 274 17.27 17.09 -7.28
CA GLU A 274 17.16 15.62 -7.30
C GLU A 274 16.21 15.14 -8.40
N HIS A 275 15.05 15.80 -8.56
CA HIS A 275 14.08 15.43 -9.60
C HIS A 275 14.57 15.74 -11.01
N LEU A 276 15.23 16.87 -11.22
CA LEU A 276 15.87 17.17 -12.50
C LEU A 276 16.89 16.07 -12.85
N ASP A 277 17.74 15.69 -11.92
CA ASP A 277 18.71 14.61 -12.12
C ASP A 277 18.03 13.27 -12.42
N MET A 278 16.98 12.93 -11.68
CA MET A 278 16.22 11.69 -11.92
C MET A 278 15.55 11.68 -13.29
N LEU A 279 14.92 12.79 -13.68
CA LEU A 279 14.27 12.92 -14.98
C LEU A 279 15.28 12.80 -16.13
N MET A 280 16.45 13.46 -16.00
CA MET A 280 17.52 13.36 -16.98
C MET A 280 17.97 11.93 -17.20
N VAL A 281 18.12 11.15 -16.11
CA VAL A 281 18.52 9.74 -16.18
C VAL A 281 17.40 8.88 -16.77
N CYS A 282 16.18 9.02 -16.30
CA CYS A 282 15.05 8.18 -16.74
C CYS A 282 14.70 8.36 -18.22
N HIS A 283 14.85 9.57 -18.74
CA HIS A 283 14.53 9.90 -20.14
C HIS A 283 15.77 9.91 -21.05
N HIS A 284 16.92 9.41 -20.60
CA HIS A 284 18.17 9.35 -21.37
C HIS A 284 18.62 10.71 -21.92
N LEU A 285 18.36 11.79 -21.15
CA LEU A 285 18.74 13.15 -21.51
C LEU A 285 20.21 13.44 -21.16
N ASP A 286 20.80 14.39 -21.87
CA ASP A 286 22.21 14.79 -21.70
C ASP A 286 22.30 16.22 -21.14
N LYS A 287 22.92 16.37 -19.98
CA LYS A 287 23.12 17.69 -19.34
C LYS A 287 24.00 18.66 -20.17
N SER A 288 24.75 18.15 -21.13
CA SER A 288 25.53 18.99 -22.05
C SER A 288 24.71 19.56 -23.21
N ILE A 289 23.47 19.08 -23.40
CA ILE A 289 22.54 19.53 -24.44
C ILE A 289 21.54 20.50 -23.84
N PRO A 290 21.57 21.82 -24.18
CA PRO A 290 20.67 22.81 -23.60
C PRO A 290 19.17 22.51 -23.81
N GLU A 291 18.81 21.89 -24.94
CA GLU A 291 17.44 21.50 -25.24
C GLU A 291 16.94 20.39 -24.30
N ASP A 292 17.77 19.44 -23.95
CA ASP A 292 17.44 18.38 -23.00
C ASP A 292 17.24 18.94 -21.60
N VAL A 293 18.09 19.87 -21.18
CA VAL A 293 17.96 20.58 -19.89
C VAL A 293 16.65 21.40 -19.87
N ALA A 294 16.38 22.16 -20.93
CA ALA A 294 15.16 22.95 -21.04
C ALA A 294 13.89 22.06 -21.01
N PHE A 295 13.95 20.89 -21.64
CA PHE A 295 12.88 19.91 -21.57
C PHE A 295 12.66 19.44 -20.13
N ALA A 296 13.70 19.02 -19.43
CA ALA A 296 13.61 18.56 -18.04
C ALA A 296 13.05 19.67 -17.12
N GLU A 297 13.58 20.89 -17.21
CA GLU A 297 13.09 22.05 -16.44
C GLU A 297 11.63 22.41 -16.73
N SER A 298 11.13 22.15 -17.93
CA SER A 298 9.72 22.37 -18.29
C SER A 298 8.78 21.39 -17.56
N ARG A 299 9.27 20.24 -17.13
CA ARG A 299 8.50 19.17 -16.46
C ARG A 299 8.57 19.25 -14.96
N ILE A 300 9.74 19.57 -14.40
CA ILE A 300 9.97 19.65 -12.95
C ILE A 300 9.66 21.07 -12.47
N ARG A 301 8.57 21.23 -11.71
CA ARG A 301 8.09 22.54 -11.25
C ARG A 301 7.99 22.57 -9.74
N ARG A 302 8.72 23.50 -9.13
CA ARG A 302 8.68 23.71 -7.68
C ARG A 302 7.29 24.06 -7.16
N GLU A 303 6.50 24.76 -7.96
CA GLU A 303 5.16 25.22 -7.58
C GLU A 303 4.21 24.03 -7.36
N THR A 304 4.19 23.08 -8.28
CA THR A 304 3.33 21.89 -8.17
C THR A 304 3.82 20.93 -7.10
N ILE A 305 5.14 20.71 -6.99
CA ILE A 305 5.75 19.87 -5.95
C ILE A 305 5.52 20.48 -4.56
N ALA A 306 5.64 21.78 -4.40
CA ALA A 306 5.36 22.45 -3.13
C ALA A 306 3.86 22.43 -2.78
N ALA A 307 2.99 22.58 -3.79
CA ALA A 307 1.54 22.49 -3.61
C ALA A 307 1.10 21.07 -3.23
N GLU A 308 1.80 20.06 -3.66
CA GLU A 308 1.51 18.65 -3.35
C GLU A 308 1.42 18.40 -1.84
N ASP A 309 2.40 18.86 -1.05
CA ASP A 309 2.39 18.72 0.41
C ASP A 309 1.13 19.34 1.03
N ILE A 310 0.74 20.53 0.55
CA ILE A 310 -0.45 21.24 1.03
C ILE A 310 -1.72 20.48 0.66
N LEU A 311 -1.82 19.99 -0.58
CA LEU A 311 -2.96 19.25 -1.08
C LEU A 311 -3.09 17.89 -0.35
N HIS A 312 -1.97 17.26 0.03
CA HIS A 312 -1.99 16.10 0.92
C HIS A 312 -2.59 16.41 2.28
N ASP A 313 -2.17 17.52 2.89
CA ASP A 313 -2.64 17.92 4.22
C ASP A 313 -4.13 18.35 4.20
N MET A 314 -4.59 18.90 3.09
CA MET A 314 -6.00 19.21 2.85
C MET A 314 -6.86 17.96 2.60
N GLY A 315 -6.27 16.85 2.19
CA GLY A 315 -6.98 15.64 1.80
C GLY A 315 -7.43 15.64 0.34
N ALA A 316 -6.74 16.37 -0.52
CA ALA A 316 -6.98 16.37 -1.96
C ALA A 316 -6.25 15.24 -2.70
N PHE A 317 -5.05 14.88 -2.27
CA PHE A 317 -4.38 13.67 -2.71
C PHE A 317 -4.80 12.47 -1.87
N SER A 318 -5.21 11.40 -2.52
CA SER A 318 -5.84 10.25 -1.87
C SER A 318 -4.85 9.17 -1.43
N ILE A 319 -3.78 8.97 -2.20
CA ILE A 319 -2.82 7.86 -2.06
C ILE A 319 -1.39 8.38 -2.11
N ILE A 320 -0.50 7.73 -1.34
CA ILE A 320 0.95 7.85 -1.45
C ILE A 320 1.50 6.48 -1.81
N ALA A 321 2.29 6.41 -2.87
CA ALA A 321 2.94 5.22 -3.38
C ALA A 321 4.43 5.48 -3.63
N SER A 322 5.18 4.50 -4.14
CA SER A 322 6.62 4.66 -4.30
C SER A 322 7.09 5.08 -5.68
N ASP A 323 6.55 4.51 -6.73
CA ASP A 323 7.20 4.46 -8.05
C ASP A 323 8.52 3.67 -8.00
N SER A 324 8.48 2.55 -7.27
CA SER A 324 9.67 1.77 -6.94
C SER A 324 10.38 1.22 -8.17
N GLN A 325 11.68 1.33 -8.17
CA GLN A 325 12.62 0.92 -9.23
C GLN A 325 12.54 1.74 -10.53
N ALA A 326 11.65 2.75 -10.63
CA ALA A 326 11.75 3.80 -11.63
C ALA A 326 12.25 5.10 -10.97
N MET A 327 11.34 6.00 -10.57
CA MET A 327 11.74 7.28 -9.96
C MET A 327 11.62 7.32 -8.43
N GLY A 328 11.22 6.23 -7.77
CA GLY A 328 10.98 6.21 -6.32
C GLY A 328 11.55 4.99 -5.60
N ARG A 329 11.26 4.93 -4.29
CA ARG A 329 11.84 3.94 -3.37
C ARG A 329 10.76 3.33 -2.48
N VAL A 330 10.52 2.02 -2.63
CA VAL A 330 9.49 1.31 -1.86
C VAL A 330 9.71 1.39 -0.35
N GLY A 331 10.96 1.37 0.11
CA GLY A 331 11.31 1.47 1.53
C GLY A 331 11.01 2.82 2.19
N GLU A 332 10.64 3.84 1.42
CA GLU A 332 10.45 5.21 1.92
C GLU A 332 8.97 5.68 1.89
N VAL A 333 8.01 4.88 1.46
CA VAL A 333 6.60 5.29 1.38
C VAL A 333 6.09 5.77 2.74
N ILE A 334 6.24 4.94 3.76
CA ILE A 334 5.72 5.24 5.10
C ILE A 334 6.50 6.40 5.74
N SER A 335 7.83 6.37 5.67
CA SER A 335 8.66 7.42 6.30
C SER A 335 8.43 8.80 5.67
N ARG A 336 8.36 8.89 4.35
CA ARG A 336 8.06 10.15 3.63
C ARG A 336 6.65 10.66 3.93
N THR A 337 5.68 9.76 4.05
CA THR A 337 4.32 10.12 4.48
C THR A 337 4.33 10.83 5.83
N TRP A 338 5.04 10.30 6.82
CA TRP A 338 5.10 10.89 8.16
C TRP A 338 5.98 12.14 8.23
N GLN A 339 7.03 12.22 7.43
CA GLN A 339 7.83 13.45 7.27
C GLN A 339 6.98 14.58 6.68
N THR A 340 6.15 14.29 5.67
CA THR A 340 5.22 15.26 5.07
C THR A 340 4.18 15.70 6.09
N ALA A 341 3.58 14.78 6.84
CA ALA A 341 2.64 15.10 7.91
C ALA A 341 3.26 16.02 8.97
N HIS A 342 4.50 15.72 9.38
CA HIS A 342 5.23 16.54 10.34
C HIS A 342 5.53 17.94 9.81
N LYS A 343 6.05 18.05 8.58
CA LYS A 343 6.28 19.34 7.91
C LYS A 343 5.00 20.17 7.84
N MET A 344 3.89 19.56 7.44
CA MET A 344 2.62 20.26 7.35
C MET A 344 2.11 20.72 8.71
N LYS A 345 2.31 19.94 9.76
CA LYS A 345 2.00 20.36 11.13
C LYS A 345 2.80 21.60 11.54
N ILE A 346 4.09 21.62 11.25
CA ILE A 346 4.98 22.76 11.58
C ILE A 346 4.59 24.01 10.78
N GLN A 347 4.35 23.87 9.47
CA GLN A 347 4.11 25.02 8.59
C GLN A 347 2.68 25.56 8.64
N ARG A 348 1.67 24.66 8.78
CA ARG A 348 0.26 25.02 8.71
C ARG A 348 -0.45 24.97 10.06
N GLY A 349 0.23 24.47 11.09
CA GLY A 349 -0.38 24.29 12.39
C GLY A 349 -1.41 23.18 12.40
N ARG A 350 -2.45 23.37 13.21
CA ARG A 350 -3.51 22.41 13.41
C ARG A 350 -4.53 22.45 12.25
N LEU A 351 -5.06 21.30 11.88
CA LEU A 351 -6.17 21.22 10.93
C LEU A 351 -7.40 21.92 11.49
N LYS A 352 -8.12 22.67 10.64
CA LYS A 352 -9.33 23.43 11.06
C LYS A 352 -10.45 22.51 11.55
N GLU A 353 -10.52 21.30 10.97
CA GLU A 353 -11.52 20.30 11.28
C GLU A 353 -11.22 19.49 12.55
N GLU A 354 -10.01 19.61 13.11
CA GLU A 354 -9.57 18.90 14.30
C GLU A 354 -10.30 19.39 15.55
N GLN A 355 -10.89 18.47 16.27
CA GLN A 355 -11.56 18.75 17.54
C GLN A 355 -10.63 18.45 18.72
N GLY A 356 -10.67 19.27 19.77
CA GLY A 356 -9.84 19.10 20.96
C GLY A 356 -8.42 19.67 20.82
N LYS A 357 -7.43 19.13 21.55
CA LYS A 357 -6.04 19.61 21.61
C LYS A 357 -5.04 18.68 20.92
N ASN A 358 -5.51 17.56 20.36
CA ASN A 358 -4.68 16.56 19.69
C ASN A 358 -4.53 16.86 18.18
N ASP A 359 -3.91 15.95 17.42
CA ASP A 359 -3.74 16.01 15.98
C ASP A 359 -4.18 14.68 15.32
N ASN A 360 -5.13 14.00 15.96
CA ASN A 360 -5.57 12.66 15.57
C ASN A 360 -6.21 12.61 14.19
N LEU A 361 -6.86 13.69 13.76
CA LEU A 361 -7.45 13.75 12.42
C LEU A 361 -6.36 13.72 11.34
N ARG A 362 -5.27 14.48 11.52
CA ARG A 362 -4.12 14.44 10.60
C ARG A 362 -3.49 13.05 10.58
N VAL A 363 -3.30 12.42 11.76
CA VAL A 363 -2.77 11.06 11.85
C VAL A 363 -3.63 10.09 11.04
N LYS A 364 -4.94 10.10 11.21
CA LYS A 364 -5.86 9.25 10.45
C LYS A 364 -5.89 9.57 8.95
N ARG A 365 -5.79 10.84 8.57
CA ARG A 365 -5.69 11.26 7.17
C ARG A 365 -4.45 10.71 6.48
N TYR A 366 -3.30 10.77 7.12
CA TYR A 366 -2.05 10.33 6.52
C TYR A 366 -1.90 8.80 6.51
N ILE A 367 -2.34 8.10 7.57
CA ILE A 367 -2.29 6.64 7.55
C ILE A 367 -3.21 6.05 6.47
N ALA A 368 -4.35 6.69 6.18
CA ALA A 368 -5.27 6.23 5.15
C ALA A 368 -4.64 6.17 3.75
N LYS A 369 -3.65 7.03 3.48
CA LYS A 369 -3.04 7.20 2.15
C LYS A 369 -2.22 6.00 1.68
N TYR A 370 -1.69 5.22 2.59
CA TYR A 370 -0.89 4.02 2.27
C TYR A 370 -1.45 2.73 2.87
N THR A 371 -2.68 2.79 3.40
CA THR A 371 -3.37 1.61 3.94
C THR A 371 -4.73 1.41 3.27
N ILE A 372 -5.78 2.06 3.78
CA ILE A 372 -7.15 1.81 3.33
C ILE A 372 -7.47 2.42 1.95
N ASN A 373 -6.93 3.59 1.62
CA ASN A 373 -7.27 4.24 0.35
C ASN A 373 -6.79 3.47 -0.88
N PRO A 374 -5.51 2.99 -0.96
CA PRO A 374 -5.14 2.11 -2.05
C PRO A 374 -5.92 0.79 -2.03
N ALA A 375 -6.30 0.27 -0.84
CA ALA A 375 -7.10 -0.95 -0.75
C ALA A 375 -8.53 -0.75 -1.30
N ILE A 376 -9.16 0.41 -1.07
CA ILE A 376 -10.45 0.78 -1.68
C ILE A 376 -10.28 0.94 -3.19
N ALA A 377 -9.28 1.74 -3.62
CA ALA A 377 -9.04 2.04 -5.02
C ALA A 377 -8.86 0.77 -5.86
N HIS A 378 -8.21 -0.25 -5.31
CA HIS A 378 -7.90 -1.51 -6.02
C HIS A 378 -8.79 -2.69 -5.63
N GLY A 379 -9.90 -2.44 -4.90
CA GLY A 379 -10.95 -3.44 -4.67
C GLY A 379 -10.56 -4.57 -3.72
N VAL A 380 -9.64 -4.34 -2.79
CA VAL A 380 -9.18 -5.32 -1.81
C VAL A 380 -9.44 -4.92 -0.35
N SER A 381 -10.18 -3.84 -0.13
CA SER A 381 -10.45 -3.29 1.20
C SER A 381 -11.23 -4.22 2.13
N ASN A 382 -11.90 -5.24 1.61
CA ASN A 382 -12.52 -6.29 2.40
C ASN A 382 -11.50 -7.21 3.09
N HIS A 383 -10.27 -7.25 2.60
CA HIS A 383 -9.23 -8.15 3.07
C HIS A 383 -8.14 -7.45 3.88
N ILE A 384 -7.78 -6.22 3.51
CA ILE A 384 -6.64 -5.47 4.07
C ILE A 384 -6.98 -3.99 4.29
N GLY A 385 -6.04 -3.22 4.79
CA GLY A 385 -6.07 -1.76 4.85
C GLY A 385 -6.53 -1.16 6.19
N THR A 386 -7.13 -1.97 7.07
CA THR A 386 -7.52 -1.55 8.43
C THR A 386 -7.37 -2.71 9.41
N LEU A 387 -7.27 -2.38 10.71
CA LEU A 387 -7.28 -3.35 11.80
C LEU A 387 -8.72 -3.66 12.21
N GLU A 388 -9.46 -4.34 11.36
CA GLU A 388 -10.85 -4.71 11.61
C GLU A 388 -11.04 -6.23 11.62
N LYS A 389 -12.04 -6.68 12.37
CA LYS A 389 -12.43 -8.10 12.43
C LYS A 389 -12.64 -8.70 11.04
N ASN A 390 -12.17 -9.92 10.85
CA ASN A 390 -12.18 -10.71 9.63
C ASN A 390 -11.23 -10.25 8.52
N LYS A 391 -10.50 -9.15 8.70
CA LYS A 391 -9.41 -8.79 7.79
C LYS A 391 -8.15 -9.56 8.10
N ARG A 392 -7.28 -9.68 7.13
CA ARG A 392 -5.97 -10.30 7.28
C ARG A 392 -5.19 -9.61 8.39
N ALA A 393 -4.52 -10.40 9.19
CA ALA A 393 -3.67 -9.88 10.26
C ALA A 393 -2.28 -9.48 9.70
N ASP A 394 -2.30 -8.52 8.77
CA ASP A 394 -1.12 -7.86 8.25
C ASP A 394 -0.88 -6.62 9.12
N ILE A 395 0.03 -6.75 10.09
CA ILE A 395 0.19 -5.80 11.20
C ILE A 395 1.64 -5.36 11.32
N VAL A 396 1.85 -4.07 11.48
CA VAL A 396 3.17 -3.48 11.74
C VAL A 396 3.24 -3.00 13.19
N ILE A 397 4.24 -3.46 13.92
CA ILE A 397 4.50 -3.08 15.31
C ILE A 397 5.69 -2.12 15.33
N TRP A 398 5.49 -0.98 15.99
CA TRP A 398 6.45 0.11 16.06
C TRP A 398 6.87 0.40 17.49
N ASP A 399 8.16 0.63 17.69
CA ASP A 399 8.60 1.42 18.82
C ASP A 399 8.19 2.89 18.58
N PRO A 400 7.55 3.57 19.54
CA PRO A 400 7.13 4.97 19.36
C PRO A 400 8.25 5.92 18.94
N ALA A 401 9.49 5.67 19.37
CA ALA A 401 10.64 6.49 19.00
C ALA A 401 11.01 6.37 17.51
N PHE A 402 10.59 5.27 16.84
CA PHE A 402 10.88 4.97 15.45
C PHE A 402 9.62 4.87 14.59
N PHE A 403 8.50 5.36 15.10
CA PHE A 403 7.22 5.30 14.40
C PHE A 403 7.31 5.90 12.99
N GLY A 404 6.86 5.12 12.01
CA GLY A 404 6.88 5.52 10.60
C GLY A 404 8.25 5.44 9.91
N ALA A 405 9.32 5.20 10.66
CA ALA A 405 10.67 5.14 10.11
C ALA A 405 11.24 3.71 10.09
N LYS A 406 11.06 2.97 11.18
CA LYS A 406 11.67 1.64 11.35
C LYS A 406 10.76 0.72 12.15
N PRO A 407 10.05 -0.22 11.50
CA PRO A 407 9.25 -1.22 12.20
C PRO A 407 10.09 -2.10 13.11
N GLU A 408 9.55 -2.49 14.26
CA GLU A 408 10.18 -3.46 15.16
C GLU A 408 9.87 -4.89 14.71
N MET A 409 8.61 -5.15 14.36
CA MET A 409 8.12 -6.46 13.93
C MET A 409 6.98 -6.29 12.92
N ILE A 410 6.91 -7.19 11.95
CA ILE A 410 5.87 -7.19 10.94
C ILE A 410 5.26 -8.58 10.84
N LEU A 411 3.93 -8.63 10.94
CA LEU A 411 3.13 -9.82 10.74
C LEU A 411 2.48 -9.76 9.35
N VAL A 412 2.51 -10.87 8.65
CA VAL A 412 1.77 -11.09 7.41
C VAL A 412 0.89 -12.31 7.61
N GLY A 413 -0.42 -12.16 7.45
CA GLY A 413 -1.37 -13.22 7.72
C GLY A 413 -1.26 -13.80 9.13
N GLY A 414 -1.01 -12.94 10.12
CA GLY A 414 -0.91 -13.34 11.54
C GLY A 414 0.39 -14.01 11.95
N SER A 415 1.30 -14.26 11.03
CA SER A 415 2.60 -14.85 11.30
C SER A 415 3.73 -13.82 11.22
N ILE A 416 4.72 -13.92 12.10
CA ILE A 416 5.85 -12.97 12.12
C ILE A 416 6.72 -13.19 10.88
N ALA A 417 6.64 -12.24 9.94
CA ALA A 417 7.37 -12.30 8.69
C ALA A 417 8.80 -11.76 8.84
N CYS A 418 8.98 -10.64 9.54
CA CYS A 418 10.29 -10.11 9.88
C CYS A 418 10.29 -9.36 11.20
N ALA A 419 11.47 -9.23 11.80
CA ALA A 419 11.70 -8.47 13.03
C ALA A 419 13.12 -7.92 13.09
N GLN A 420 13.32 -6.88 13.89
CA GLN A 420 14.65 -6.34 14.15
C GLN A 420 15.38 -7.21 15.17
N MET A 421 16.54 -7.70 14.77
CA MET A 421 17.45 -8.45 15.63
C MET A 421 18.91 -8.15 15.27
N GLY A 422 19.78 -8.11 16.26
CA GLY A 422 21.21 -8.11 16.03
C GLY A 422 21.71 -9.53 15.80
N ASP A 423 22.51 -10.06 16.73
CA ASP A 423 22.76 -11.49 16.78
C ASP A 423 21.43 -12.21 17.04
N PRO A 424 21.12 -13.34 16.37
CA PRO A 424 19.86 -14.05 16.56
C PRO A 424 19.70 -14.65 17.95
N ASN A 425 19.57 -13.83 18.95
CA ASN A 425 19.37 -14.19 20.34
C ASN A 425 18.44 -13.20 21.03
N ALA A 426 17.20 -13.64 21.32
CA ALA A 426 16.18 -12.81 21.95
C ALA A 426 16.30 -12.74 23.49
N SER A 427 17.20 -13.52 24.10
CA SER A 427 17.30 -13.69 25.56
C SER A 427 18.22 -12.68 26.24
N ILE A 428 19.06 -11.99 25.48
CA ILE A 428 20.01 -10.99 25.99
C ILE A 428 19.86 -9.69 25.20
N PRO A 429 20.32 -8.55 25.77
CA PRO A 429 20.37 -7.30 25.02
C PRO A 429 21.07 -7.50 23.69
N THR A 430 20.41 -7.10 22.63
CA THR A 430 20.84 -7.38 21.26
C THR A 430 22.13 -6.65 20.92
N PRO A 431 23.22 -7.37 20.57
CA PRO A 431 24.44 -6.75 20.08
C PRO A 431 24.22 -6.02 18.74
N GLN A 432 24.98 -4.98 18.53
CA GLN A 432 25.05 -4.27 17.26
C GLN A 432 25.88 -5.06 16.23
N PRO A 433 25.59 -4.94 14.92
CA PRO A 433 24.50 -4.18 14.33
C PRO A 433 23.15 -4.90 14.40
N ILE A 434 22.07 -4.10 14.53
CA ILE A 434 20.68 -4.58 14.45
C ILE A 434 20.21 -4.50 13.00
N HIS A 435 19.62 -5.57 12.50
CA HIS A 435 19.04 -5.65 11.16
C HIS A 435 17.60 -6.12 11.22
N SER A 436 16.78 -5.73 10.25
CA SER A 436 15.54 -6.43 9.96
C SER A 436 15.87 -7.81 9.38
N ARG A 437 15.36 -8.84 10.02
CA ARG A 437 15.63 -10.22 9.64
C ARG A 437 14.35 -10.96 9.31
N PRO A 438 14.32 -11.73 8.20
CA PRO A 438 13.18 -12.60 7.91
C PRO A 438 13.07 -13.68 8.99
N MET A 439 11.82 -14.00 9.38
CA MET A 439 11.46 -15.00 10.36
C MET A 439 10.90 -16.27 9.69
N PHE A 440 10.57 -17.29 10.46
CA PHE A 440 10.17 -18.60 9.91
C PHE A 440 9.01 -18.54 8.91
N SER A 441 8.07 -17.60 9.07
CA SER A 441 6.96 -17.46 8.11
C SER A 441 7.37 -16.91 6.75
N SER A 442 8.60 -16.40 6.61
CA SER A 442 9.18 -15.96 5.35
C SER A 442 9.98 -17.05 4.62
N TYR A 443 9.90 -18.30 5.07
CA TYR A 443 10.66 -19.41 4.51
C TYR A 443 9.79 -20.62 4.19
N GLY A 444 10.24 -21.39 3.19
CA GLY A 444 9.65 -22.65 2.80
C GLY A 444 8.16 -22.53 2.47
N ARG A 445 7.41 -23.56 2.82
CA ARG A 445 5.97 -23.59 2.51
C ARG A 445 5.10 -22.75 3.44
N SER A 446 5.67 -22.14 4.47
CA SER A 446 4.94 -21.19 5.32
C SER A 446 4.43 -20.00 4.55
N LEU A 447 5.13 -19.58 3.50
CA LEU A 447 4.73 -18.52 2.57
C LEU A 447 3.36 -18.76 1.92
N GLU A 448 3.03 -20.03 1.66
CA GLU A 448 1.79 -20.43 0.97
C GLU A 448 0.54 -20.06 1.77
N SER A 449 0.63 -20.01 3.10
CA SER A 449 -0.50 -19.70 4.00
C SER A 449 -0.43 -18.32 4.64
N SER A 450 0.73 -17.67 4.65
CA SER A 450 0.89 -16.37 5.30
C SER A 450 0.52 -15.18 4.42
N SER A 451 0.64 -15.28 3.10
CA SER A 451 0.32 -14.21 2.17
C SER A 451 -0.58 -14.67 1.02
N VAL A 452 -1.10 -13.75 0.25
CA VAL A 452 -2.07 -14.03 -0.84
C VAL A 452 -1.64 -13.34 -2.13
N THR A 453 -2.24 -13.76 -3.25
CA THR A 453 -2.12 -13.06 -4.52
C THR A 453 -3.50 -12.56 -4.95
N PHE A 454 -3.61 -11.25 -5.23
CA PHE A 454 -4.84 -10.66 -5.73
C PHE A 454 -4.91 -10.78 -7.26
N VAL A 455 -6.05 -11.22 -7.75
CA VAL A 455 -6.30 -11.46 -9.18
C VAL A 455 -7.67 -10.92 -9.58
N SER A 456 -7.94 -10.84 -10.88
CA SER A 456 -9.28 -10.50 -11.37
C SER A 456 -10.30 -11.56 -10.95
N ASN A 457 -11.54 -11.15 -10.69
CA ASN A 457 -12.63 -12.09 -10.40
C ASN A 457 -12.93 -13.00 -11.60
N ASN A 458 -12.81 -12.48 -12.82
CA ASN A 458 -13.01 -13.23 -14.06
C ASN A 458 -12.06 -14.43 -14.15
N SER A 459 -10.77 -14.27 -13.83
CA SER A 459 -9.81 -15.38 -13.89
C SER A 459 -10.12 -16.54 -12.94
N ILE A 460 -10.71 -16.22 -11.77
CA ILE A 460 -11.18 -17.26 -10.83
C ILE A 460 -12.40 -17.97 -11.40
N GLN A 461 -13.36 -17.23 -11.96
CA GLN A 461 -14.59 -17.82 -12.56
C GLN A 461 -14.29 -18.70 -13.77
N GLU A 462 -13.24 -18.40 -14.52
CA GLU A 462 -12.81 -19.17 -15.69
C GLU A 462 -11.76 -20.26 -15.38
N ASP A 463 -11.47 -20.51 -14.10
CA ASP A 463 -10.49 -21.51 -13.66
C ASP A 463 -9.10 -21.34 -14.32
N ALA A 464 -8.68 -20.09 -14.53
CA ALA A 464 -7.51 -19.73 -15.33
C ALA A 464 -6.17 -20.28 -14.79
N PHE A 465 -6.16 -20.80 -13.58
CA PHE A 465 -4.97 -21.22 -12.85
C PHE A 465 -4.84 -22.74 -12.65
N ASN A 466 -5.80 -23.52 -13.15
CA ASN A 466 -5.83 -24.97 -12.93
C ASN A 466 -4.55 -25.70 -13.42
N ASP A 467 -3.90 -25.17 -14.46
CA ASP A 467 -2.67 -25.72 -15.02
C ASP A 467 -1.39 -25.22 -14.32
N LEU A 468 -1.53 -24.34 -13.30
CA LEU A 468 -0.43 -23.60 -12.73
C LEU A 468 -0.25 -23.96 -11.26
N GLU A 469 0.16 -24.96 -10.81
CA GLU A 469 0.41 -25.36 -9.41
C GLU A 469 0.66 -24.21 -8.39
N ILE A 470 -0.22 -23.18 -8.40
CA ILE A 470 -0.14 -22.03 -7.49
C ILE A 470 -0.53 -22.50 -6.09
N LYS A 471 0.28 -22.10 -5.09
CA LYS A 471 0.14 -22.55 -3.71
C LYS A 471 -0.53 -21.53 -2.81
N LYS A 472 -0.30 -20.23 -3.06
CA LYS A 472 -0.98 -19.17 -2.32
C LYS A 472 -2.45 -19.10 -2.63
N GLU A 473 -3.23 -18.65 -1.64
CA GLU A 473 -4.62 -18.28 -1.85
C GLU A 473 -4.73 -17.15 -2.87
N LEU A 474 -5.58 -17.34 -3.88
CA LEU A 474 -5.93 -16.34 -4.88
C LEU A 474 -7.21 -15.63 -4.43
N LEU A 475 -7.15 -14.31 -4.25
CA LEU A 475 -8.30 -13.51 -3.83
C LEU A 475 -8.72 -12.54 -4.93
N PRO A 476 -10.03 -12.47 -5.24
CA PRO A 476 -10.52 -11.58 -6.29
C PRO A 476 -10.51 -10.12 -5.85
N VAL A 477 -10.17 -9.22 -6.77
CA VAL A 477 -10.50 -7.80 -6.64
C VAL A 477 -11.98 -7.56 -6.97
N ALA A 478 -12.61 -6.58 -6.32
CA ALA A 478 -14.01 -6.27 -6.53
C ALA A 478 -14.37 -4.82 -6.15
N ASN A 479 -15.43 -4.29 -6.77
CA ASN A 479 -15.98 -2.95 -6.52
C ASN A 479 -15.04 -1.80 -6.89
N THR A 480 -14.13 -2.00 -7.83
CA THR A 480 -13.17 -1.00 -8.28
C THR A 480 -13.82 0.09 -9.15
N ARG A 481 -14.96 -0.23 -9.80
CA ARG A 481 -15.64 0.66 -10.77
C ARG A 481 -16.81 1.44 -10.18
N LYS A 482 -17.25 1.11 -8.96
CA LYS A 482 -18.36 1.76 -8.26
C LYS A 482 -17.92 2.81 -7.25
N ILE A 483 -16.64 3.16 -7.27
CA ILE A 483 -16.02 4.12 -6.36
C ILE A 483 -15.66 5.41 -7.08
N SER A 484 -15.49 6.44 -6.29
CA SER A 484 -14.97 7.74 -6.71
C SER A 484 -14.00 8.27 -5.67
N LYS A 485 -13.44 9.41 -5.88
CA LYS A 485 -12.62 10.11 -4.89
C LYS A 485 -13.37 10.35 -3.57
N LYS A 486 -14.70 10.47 -3.61
CA LYS A 486 -15.54 10.64 -2.41
C LYS A 486 -15.47 9.46 -1.44
N ASP A 487 -15.11 8.28 -1.93
CA ASP A 487 -14.98 7.07 -1.12
C ASP A 487 -13.62 6.97 -0.41
N MET A 488 -12.68 7.87 -0.75
CA MET A 488 -11.35 7.89 -0.14
C MET A 488 -11.43 8.44 1.29
N VAL A 489 -11.05 7.62 2.26
CA VAL A 489 -11.17 7.94 3.69
C VAL A 489 -10.32 9.16 4.03
N LEU A 490 -10.98 10.25 4.51
CA LEU A 490 -10.37 11.52 4.91
C LEU A 490 -9.52 12.22 3.81
N ASN A 491 -9.58 11.73 2.56
CA ASN A 491 -8.79 12.21 1.43
C ASN A 491 -9.65 12.34 0.16
N ASN A 492 -10.80 12.98 0.32
CA ASN A 492 -11.87 13.03 -0.66
C ASN A 492 -12.20 14.46 -1.14
N ILE A 493 -11.32 15.41 -0.87
CA ILE A 493 -11.53 16.82 -1.29
C ILE A 493 -11.20 16.97 -2.78
N CYS A 494 -12.10 17.62 -3.51
CA CYS A 494 -11.91 18.01 -4.91
C CYS A 494 -11.75 19.53 -4.96
N PRO A 495 -10.53 20.06 -4.84
CA PRO A 495 -10.31 21.49 -4.91
C PRO A 495 -10.46 21.98 -6.36
N GLU A 496 -10.91 23.20 -6.53
CA GLU A 496 -10.77 23.91 -7.80
C GLU A 496 -9.30 24.32 -7.95
N ILE A 497 -8.68 23.95 -9.07
CA ILE A 497 -7.29 24.26 -9.40
C ILE A 497 -7.29 24.99 -10.73
N GLU A 498 -6.87 26.26 -10.68
CA GLU A 498 -6.78 27.15 -11.85
C GLU A 498 -5.39 27.07 -12.53
#